data_aab6debbe6b69ec16bc09bc876aabdf2
#
_entry.id   aab6debbe6b69ec16bc09bc876aabdf2
#
_cell.length_a   1.000
_cell.length_b   1.000
_cell.length_c   1.000
_cell.angle_alpha   90.00
_cell.angle_beta   90.00
_cell.angle_gamma   90.00
#
_symmetry.space_group_name_H-M   'P 1'
#
loop_
_entity.id
_entity.type
_entity.pdbx_description
1 polymer ?
#
loop_
_entity_poly.entity_id
_entity_poly.type
_entity_poly.pdbx_seq_one_letter_code
_entity_poly.pdbx_strand_id
1 'polypeptide(L)'
;MLFRSIAFGTEGKLRVLETLLADHYGDRSLIFTDDNAMVYRISQDLLIPAITHQTPVKERHEILAKFRSGEYGTVVASRVLNEGVDVPEASVAIVLSGTGSTREHIQRLGRILRKGSVPGKVAKLYEVIAEETSEEGVSKRRGEGRTIEPTQ
;
A
#
# COMPACT_ATOMS: atom_id res chain seq x y z
N MET A 1 -11.08 0.64 8.34
CA MET A 1 -10.62 1.90 8.96
C MET A 1 -9.47 2.46 8.16
N LEU A 2 -9.56 3.73 7.77
CA LEU A 2 -8.54 4.41 6.99
C LEU A 2 -7.56 5.14 7.90
N PHE A 3 -6.27 4.94 7.68
CA PHE A 3 -5.21 5.68 8.33
C PHE A 3 -4.44 6.47 7.29
N ARG A 4 -4.08 7.70 7.62
CA ARG A 4 -3.32 8.56 6.73
C ARG A 4 -2.00 8.95 7.37
N SER A 5 -0.92 8.85 6.61
CA SER A 5 0.41 9.27 7.02
C SER A 5 1.01 10.17 5.95
N ILE A 6 1.72 11.20 6.39
CA ILE A 6 2.43 12.11 5.51
C ILE A 6 3.92 11.83 5.62
N ALA A 7 4.56 11.62 4.47
CA ALA A 7 5.98 11.33 4.39
C ALA A 7 6.69 12.32 3.46
N PHE A 8 7.94 12.59 3.72
CA PHE A 8 8.75 13.47 2.88
C PHE A 8 9.62 12.64 1.94
N GLY A 9 9.35 12.76 0.63
CA GLY A 9 10.10 12.11 -0.42
C GLY A 9 9.99 10.59 -0.41
N THR A 10 10.74 9.97 -1.31
CA THR A 10 10.73 8.53 -1.53
C THR A 10 11.24 7.76 -0.32
N GLU A 11 12.32 8.22 0.28
CA GLU A 11 12.88 7.55 1.45
C GLU A 11 11.94 7.58 2.64
N GLY A 12 11.22 8.69 2.84
CA GLY A 12 10.22 8.81 3.89
C GLY A 12 9.07 7.83 3.70
N LYS A 13 8.59 7.67 2.48
CA LYS A 13 7.56 6.67 2.15
C LYS A 13 8.02 5.26 2.47
N LEU A 14 9.24 4.92 2.11
CA LEU A 14 9.79 3.58 2.35
C LEU A 14 9.92 3.29 3.83
N ARG A 15 10.32 4.27 4.63
CA ARG A 15 10.40 4.10 6.09
C ARG A 15 9.04 3.86 6.72
N VAL A 16 8.05 4.63 6.31
CA VAL A 16 6.67 4.44 6.79
C VAL A 16 6.16 3.06 6.40
N LEU A 17 6.42 2.66 5.15
CA LEU A 17 6.04 1.35 4.66
C LEU A 17 6.66 0.22 5.47
N GLU A 18 7.96 0.29 5.73
CA GLU A 18 8.65 -0.71 6.54
C GLU A 18 8.06 -0.82 7.94
N THR A 19 7.75 0.31 8.55
CA THR A 19 7.13 0.35 9.87
C THR A 19 5.75 -0.30 9.85
N LEU A 20 4.92 0.02 8.85
CA LEU A 20 3.60 -0.57 8.71
C LEU A 20 3.65 -2.07 8.48
N LEU A 21 4.57 -2.53 7.64
CA LEU A 21 4.73 -3.96 7.39
C LEU A 21 5.22 -4.72 8.62
N ALA A 22 6.08 -4.12 9.42
CA ALA A 22 6.53 -4.70 10.68
C ALA A 22 5.37 -4.79 11.69
N ASP A 23 4.56 -3.74 11.79
CA ASP A 23 3.39 -3.72 12.68
C ASP A 23 2.33 -4.74 12.28
N HIS A 24 2.25 -5.08 11.00
CA HIS A 24 1.29 -6.02 10.45
C HIS A 24 1.93 -7.34 10.03
N TYR A 25 3.02 -7.70 10.65
CA TYR A 25 3.66 -8.99 10.41
C TYR A 25 2.66 -10.12 10.64
N GLY A 26 2.52 -11.00 9.67
CA GLY A 26 1.55 -12.09 9.72
C GLY A 26 0.20 -11.75 9.10
N ASP A 27 -0.09 -10.49 8.84
CA ASP A 27 -1.29 -10.08 8.12
C ASP A 27 -1.02 -10.06 6.62
N ARG A 28 -2.03 -10.34 5.81
CA ARG A 28 -1.90 -10.22 4.36
C ARG A 28 -2.02 -8.76 3.96
N SER A 29 -0.96 -8.24 3.37
CA SER A 29 -0.85 -6.84 3.02
C SER A 29 -0.69 -6.63 1.52
N LEU A 30 -1.50 -5.73 0.95
CA LEU A 30 -1.34 -5.28 -0.42
C LEU A 30 -0.84 -3.86 -0.43
N ILE A 31 0.22 -3.61 -1.20
CA ILE A 31 0.79 -2.29 -1.38
C ILE A 31 0.45 -1.80 -2.77
N PHE A 32 -0.09 -0.60 -2.88
CA PHE A 32 -0.44 0.02 -4.15
C PHE A 32 0.32 1.32 -4.35
N THR A 33 0.84 1.51 -5.55
CA THR A 33 1.41 2.79 -5.96
C THR A 33 1.21 2.98 -7.46
N ASP A 34 1.09 4.23 -7.89
CA ASP A 34 0.94 4.56 -9.31
C ASP A 34 2.27 4.57 -10.04
N ASP A 35 3.37 4.57 -9.33
CA ASP A 35 4.71 4.67 -9.89
C ASP A 35 5.34 3.28 -10.01
N ASN A 36 5.54 2.82 -11.25
CA ASN A 36 6.19 1.54 -11.51
C ASN A 36 7.61 1.46 -10.97
N ALA A 37 8.34 2.56 -11.01
CA ALA A 37 9.69 2.60 -10.44
C ALA A 37 9.65 2.33 -8.94
N MET A 38 8.66 2.86 -8.25
CA MET A 38 8.45 2.61 -6.84
C MET A 38 8.08 1.15 -6.57
N VAL A 39 7.23 0.55 -7.42
CA VAL A 39 6.90 -0.88 -7.30
C VAL A 39 8.17 -1.73 -7.33
N TYR A 40 9.02 -1.52 -8.30
CA TYR A 40 10.25 -2.29 -8.44
C TYR A 40 11.23 -2.03 -7.30
N ARG A 41 11.32 -0.81 -6.86
CA ARG A 41 12.17 -0.47 -5.72
C ARG A 41 11.73 -1.17 -4.43
N ILE A 42 10.45 -1.14 -4.14
CA ILE A 42 9.88 -1.84 -2.98
C ILE A 42 10.14 -3.34 -3.10
N SER A 43 9.90 -3.89 -4.28
CA SER A 43 10.12 -5.31 -4.53
C SER A 43 11.56 -5.73 -4.27
N GLN A 44 12.52 -4.94 -4.73
CA GLN A 44 13.92 -5.24 -4.54
C GLN A 44 14.39 -5.05 -3.10
N ASP A 45 14.01 -3.93 -2.48
CA ASP A 45 14.49 -3.58 -1.14
C ASP A 45 13.87 -4.45 -0.06
N LEU A 46 12.61 -4.83 -0.22
CA LEU A 46 11.87 -5.58 0.78
C LEU A 46 11.65 -7.05 0.41
N LEU A 47 12.14 -7.48 -0.75
CA LEU A 47 11.98 -8.84 -1.27
C LEU A 47 10.50 -9.26 -1.34
N ILE A 48 9.69 -8.40 -1.92
CA ILE A 48 8.24 -8.59 -2.05
C ILE A 48 7.90 -8.82 -3.52
N PRO A 49 7.03 -9.78 -3.85
CA PRO A 49 6.57 -9.97 -5.23
C PRO A 49 5.89 -8.71 -5.77
N ALA A 50 6.17 -8.38 -7.03
CA ALA A 50 5.66 -7.20 -7.69
C ALA A 50 4.74 -7.56 -8.86
N ILE A 51 3.63 -6.83 -8.98
CA ILE A 51 2.73 -6.95 -10.13
C ILE A 51 2.59 -5.59 -10.80
N THR A 52 2.98 -5.51 -12.06
CA THR A 52 2.82 -4.33 -12.90
C THR A 52 2.11 -4.71 -14.20
N HIS A 53 1.84 -3.72 -15.05
CA HIS A 53 1.28 -3.99 -16.37
C HIS A 53 2.23 -4.81 -17.25
N GLN A 54 3.50 -4.87 -16.92
CA GLN A 54 4.50 -5.68 -17.62
C GLN A 54 4.56 -7.13 -17.13
N THR A 55 3.92 -7.42 -16.01
CA THR A 55 3.90 -8.77 -15.48
C THR A 55 3.01 -9.65 -16.35
N PRO A 56 3.54 -10.77 -16.90
CA PRO A 56 2.71 -11.69 -17.68
C PRO A 56 1.51 -12.21 -16.89
N VAL A 57 0.41 -12.44 -17.58
CA VAL A 57 -0.85 -12.86 -16.95
C VAL A 57 -0.66 -14.13 -16.12
N LYS A 58 0.08 -15.08 -16.65
CA LYS A 58 0.36 -16.34 -15.94
C LYS A 58 1.11 -16.11 -14.63
N GLU A 59 2.15 -15.27 -14.68
CA GLU A 59 2.93 -14.93 -13.50
C GLU A 59 2.08 -14.17 -12.47
N ARG A 60 1.24 -13.26 -12.94
CA ARG A 60 0.29 -12.54 -12.09
C ARG A 60 -0.62 -13.51 -11.33
N HIS A 61 -1.19 -14.49 -12.02
CA HIS A 61 -2.05 -15.49 -11.40
C HIS A 61 -1.31 -16.32 -10.36
N GLU A 62 -0.08 -16.67 -10.63
CA GLU A 62 0.76 -17.42 -9.69
C GLU A 62 1.04 -16.61 -8.42
N ILE A 63 1.40 -15.34 -8.56
CA ILE A 63 1.66 -14.46 -7.43
C ILE A 63 0.40 -14.30 -6.58
N LEU A 64 -0.74 -14.05 -7.21
CA LEU A 64 -2.01 -13.88 -6.51
C LEU A 64 -2.48 -15.17 -5.83
N ALA A 65 -2.26 -16.31 -6.46
CA ALA A 65 -2.59 -17.61 -5.85
C ALA A 65 -1.74 -17.86 -4.59
N LYS A 66 -0.46 -17.56 -4.64
CA LYS A 66 0.44 -17.67 -3.47
C LYS A 66 0.10 -16.68 -2.38
N PHE A 67 -0.38 -15.51 -2.74
CA PHE A 67 -0.88 -14.55 -1.78
C PHE A 67 -2.15 -15.06 -1.08
N ARG A 68 -3.08 -15.63 -1.82
CA ARG A 68 -4.30 -16.23 -1.26
C ARG A 68 -3.99 -17.39 -0.32
N SER A 69 -3.02 -18.22 -0.67
CA SER A 69 -2.63 -19.36 0.16
C SER A 69 -1.85 -18.97 1.41
N GLY A 70 -1.40 -17.73 1.48
CA GLY A 70 -0.58 -17.24 2.58
C GLY A 70 0.91 -17.48 2.43
N GLU A 71 1.35 -18.08 1.31
CA GLU A 71 2.77 -18.27 1.01
C GLU A 71 3.49 -16.92 0.85
N TYR A 72 2.84 -15.97 0.20
CA TYR A 72 3.29 -14.58 0.19
C TYR A 72 2.44 -13.75 1.15
N GLY A 73 3.06 -13.17 2.16
CA GLY A 73 2.37 -12.33 3.11
C GLY A 73 2.09 -10.92 2.60
N THR A 74 2.87 -10.46 1.63
CA THR A 74 2.79 -9.10 1.08
C THR A 74 3.05 -9.12 -0.41
N VAL A 75 2.30 -8.29 -1.14
CA VAL A 75 2.49 -8.08 -2.58
C VAL A 75 2.42 -6.58 -2.87
N VAL A 76 3.29 -6.09 -3.72
CA VAL A 76 3.24 -4.71 -4.20
C VAL A 76 2.74 -4.68 -5.63
N ALA A 77 1.82 -3.77 -5.92
CA ALA A 77 1.19 -3.69 -7.23
C ALA A 77 1.02 -2.27 -7.70
N SER A 78 1.08 -2.10 -9.02
CA SER A 78 0.66 -0.87 -9.67
C SER A 78 -0.85 -0.87 -9.90
N ARG A 79 -1.37 0.17 -10.59
CA ARG A 79 -2.79 0.33 -10.91
C ARG A 79 -3.46 -0.85 -11.59
N VAL A 80 -2.70 -1.77 -12.13
CA VAL A 80 -3.23 -2.92 -12.89
C VAL A 80 -4.26 -3.72 -12.11
N LEU A 81 -4.12 -3.80 -10.80
CA LEU A 81 -5.08 -4.50 -9.95
C LEU A 81 -6.38 -3.73 -9.74
N ASN A 82 -6.43 -2.46 -10.13
CA ASN A 82 -7.63 -1.64 -9.98
C ASN A 82 -8.67 -1.85 -11.08
N GLU A 83 -8.30 -2.53 -12.15
CA GLU A 83 -9.12 -2.65 -13.37
C GLU A 83 -9.97 -3.93 -13.46
N GLY A 84 -10.48 -4.39 -12.33
CA GLY A 84 -11.48 -5.46 -12.34
C GLY A 84 -10.96 -6.88 -12.40
N VAL A 85 -9.69 -7.06 -12.14
CA VAL A 85 -9.12 -8.40 -11.98
C VAL A 85 -9.39 -8.88 -10.55
N ASP A 86 -9.58 -10.17 -10.37
CA ASP A 86 -9.71 -10.83 -9.09
C ASP A 86 -8.62 -10.42 -8.11
N VAL A 87 -8.86 -9.34 -7.39
CA VAL A 87 -7.94 -8.93 -6.35
C VAL A 87 -8.20 -9.78 -5.13
N PRO A 88 -7.18 -10.45 -4.61
CA PRO A 88 -7.35 -11.32 -3.45
C PRO A 88 -7.66 -10.49 -2.22
N GLU A 89 -8.37 -11.09 -1.31
CA GLU A 89 -8.70 -10.49 -0.04
C GLU A 89 -7.45 -10.22 0.77
N ALA A 90 -7.33 -9.01 1.27
CA ALA A 90 -6.24 -8.59 2.13
C ALA A 90 -6.78 -8.04 3.44
N SER A 91 -6.02 -8.22 4.50
CA SER A 91 -6.34 -7.63 5.80
C SER A 91 -5.87 -6.18 5.88
N VAL A 92 -4.82 -5.87 5.13
CA VAL A 92 -4.18 -4.54 5.13
C VAL A 92 -3.96 -4.09 3.69
N ALA A 93 -4.32 -2.88 3.40
CA ALA A 93 -3.97 -2.22 2.14
C ALA A 93 -3.18 -0.95 2.46
N ILE A 94 -2.09 -0.76 1.75
CA ILE A 94 -1.23 0.41 1.90
C ILE A 94 -1.13 1.10 0.55
N VAL A 95 -1.55 2.34 0.49
CA VAL A 95 -1.51 3.15 -0.73
C VAL A 95 -0.41 4.20 -0.60
N LEU A 96 0.54 4.16 -1.52
CA LEU A 96 1.59 5.17 -1.60
C LEU A 96 1.29 6.10 -2.76
N SER A 97 1.06 7.36 -2.49
CA SER A 97 0.73 8.34 -3.52
C SER A 97 1.49 9.64 -3.36
N GLY A 98 1.61 10.39 -4.46
CA GLY A 98 2.26 11.69 -4.43
C GLY A 98 1.35 12.82 -3.97
N THR A 99 0.07 12.74 -4.30
CA THR A 99 -0.89 13.84 -4.11
C THR A 99 -2.14 13.42 -3.33
N GLY A 100 -2.15 12.23 -2.80
CA GLY A 100 -3.35 11.63 -2.22
C GLY A 100 -4.17 10.87 -3.26
N SER A 101 -4.83 9.84 -2.83
CA SER A 101 -5.68 9.04 -3.70
C SER A 101 -7.06 9.67 -3.83
N THR A 102 -7.68 9.50 -5.00
CA THR A 102 -9.07 9.95 -5.17
C THR A 102 -10.00 9.12 -4.27
N ARG A 103 -11.14 9.72 -3.94
CA ARG A 103 -12.16 9.03 -3.14
C ARG A 103 -12.59 7.70 -3.79
N GLU A 104 -12.73 7.68 -5.11
CA GLU A 104 -13.08 6.47 -5.84
C GLU A 104 -12.06 5.37 -5.68
N HIS A 105 -10.78 5.72 -5.73
CA HIS A 105 -9.69 4.78 -5.56
C HIS A 105 -9.71 4.18 -4.14
N ILE A 106 -9.87 5.00 -3.13
CA ILE A 106 -9.98 4.57 -1.74
C ILE A 106 -11.18 3.65 -1.54
N GLN A 107 -12.34 4.01 -2.11
CA GLN A 107 -13.54 3.17 -2.00
C GLN A 107 -13.36 1.82 -2.70
N ARG A 108 -12.68 1.81 -3.84
CA ARG A 108 -12.39 0.58 -4.58
C ARG A 108 -11.48 -0.34 -3.77
N LEU A 109 -10.44 0.23 -3.16
CA LEU A 109 -9.55 -0.52 -2.28
C LEU A 109 -10.25 -1.02 -1.03
N GLY A 110 -11.20 -0.25 -0.51
CA GLY A 110 -12.00 -0.67 0.63
C GLY A 110 -12.81 -1.94 0.39
N ARG A 111 -13.16 -2.22 -0.87
CA ARG A 111 -13.86 -3.46 -1.25
C ARG A 111 -12.94 -4.68 -1.24
N ILE A 112 -11.64 -4.47 -1.42
CA ILE A 112 -10.62 -5.52 -1.40
C ILE A 112 -10.36 -5.98 0.03
N LEU A 113 -10.53 -5.06 0.96
CA LEU A 113 -10.32 -5.33 2.37
C LEU A 113 -11.50 -6.09 2.92
N ARG A 114 -11.28 -7.32 3.31
CA ARG A 114 -12.29 -8.07 4.05
C ARG A 114 -11.98 -8.11 5.52
N LYS A 115 -13.03 -7.96 6.28
CA LYS A 115 -13.03 -8.31 7.68
C LYS A 115 -12.56 -9.75 7.74
N GLY A 116 -11.41 -9.97 8.32
CA GLY A 116 -10.82 -11.29 8.35
C GLY A 116 -11.75 -12.35 8.91
N SER A 117 -11.53 -13.56 8.50
CA SER A 117 -12.20 -14.74 9.04
C SER A 117 -11.94 -14.96 10.54
N VAL A 118 -11.07 -14.15 11.13
CA VAL A 118 -10.76 -14.20 12.55
C VAL A 118 -11.60 -13.15 13.27
N PRO A 119 -12.45 -13.53 14.22
CA PRO A 119 -13.24 -12.58 15.01
C PRO A 119 -12.33 -11.57 15.72
N GLY A 120 -12.64 -10.29 15.59
CA GLY A 120 -11.88 -9.21 16.23
C GLY A 120 -10.79 -8.57 15.37
N LYS A 121 -10.43 -9.12 14.22
CA LYS A 121 -9.52 -8.46 13.29
C LYS A 121 -10.26 -7.49 12.39
N VAL A 122 -9.85 -6.25 12.41
CA VAL A 122 -10.39 -5.19 11.55
C VAL A 122 -9.47 -5.00 10.35
N ALA A 123 -10.05 -4.98 9.16
CA ALA A 123 -9.31 -4.63 7.96
C ALA A 123 -8.86 -3.17 8.03
N LYS A 124 -7.64 -2.88 7.61
CA LYS A 124 -7.05 -1.55 7.72
C LYS A 124 -6.56 -1.05 6.37
N LEU A 125 -6.84 0.20 6.09
CA LEU A 125 -6.38 0.90 4.90
C LEU A 125 -5.49 2.07 5.33
N TYR A 126 -4.25 2.06 4.87
CA TYR A 126 -3.30 3.13 5.12
C TYR A 126 -3.04 3.91 3.83
N GLU A 127 -3.09 5.22 3.92
CA GLU A 127 -2.68 6.08 2.83
C GLU A 127 -1.42 6.83 3.24
N VAL A 128 -0.33 6.64 2.50
CA VAL A 128 0.92 7.35 2.71
C VAL A 128 1.06 8.38 1.60
N ILE A 129 0.99 9.64 1.96
CA ILE A 129 1.06 10.75 1.03
C ILE A 129 2.45 11.35 1.07
N ALA A 130 3.11 11.44 -0.09
CA ALA A 130 4.33 12.20 -0.18
C ALA A 130 3.99 13.65 -0.43
N GLU A 131 4.53 14.52 0.37
CA GLU A 131 4.47 15.93 0.07
C GLU A 131 5.60 16.32 -0.88
N GLU A 132 5.23 16.90 -2.02
CA GLU A 132 6.19 17.60 -2.83
C GLU A 132 6.62 18.85 -2.08
N THR A 133 7.86 18.85 -1.70
CA THR A 133 8.42 19.95 -0.96
C THR A 133 9.21 20.84 -1.89
N SER A 134 8.64 22.01 -2.19
CA SER A 134 9.50 23.18 -2.37
C SER A 134 10.18 23.45 -1.02
N GLU A 135 11.36 24.01 -0.99
CA GLU A 135 12.08 24.30 0.24
C GLU A 135 11.23 25.08 1.26
N GLU A 136 10.35 25.96 0.78
CA GLU A 136 9.38 26.69 1.59
C GLU A 136 8.34 25.78 2.24
N GLY A 137 7.88 24.76 1.53
CA GLY A 137 6.97 23.76 2.07
C GLY A 137 7.59 22.93 3.18
N VAL A 138 8.85 22.59 3.06
CA VAL A 138 9.60 21.82 4.07
C VAL A 138 9.69 22.60 5.37
N SER A 139 9.96 23.89 5.28
CA SER A 139 10.14 24.73 6.47
C SER A 139 8.85 24.83 7.30
N LYS A 140 7.71 24.97 6.64
CA LYS A 140 6.42 25.07 7.33
C LYS A 140 5.92 23.77 7.95
N ARG A 141 6.40 22.66 7.46
CA ARG A 141 5.84 21.35 7.81
C ARG A 141 6.71 20.50 8.71
N ARG A 142 7.85 21.01 9.11
CA ARG A 142 8.76 20.31 10.02
C ARG A 142 8.14 19.97 11.38
N GLY A 143 7.12 20.70 11.78
CA GLY A 143 6.41 20.46 13.03
C GLY A 143 5.17 19.56 12.90
N GLU A 144 4.64 19.38 11.68
CA GLU A 144 3.35 18.74 11.47
C GLU A 144 3.40 17.34 10.92
N GLY A 145 4.54 16.93 10.45
CA GLY A 145 4.60 15.91 9.43
C GLY A 145 4.85 14.50 9.88
N ARG A 146 4.28 13.97 10.93
CA ARG A 146 4.58 12.56 11.22
C ARG A 146 3.54 11.82 12.01
N THR A 147 2.35 12.32 12.03
CA THR A 147 1.30 11.67 12.78
C THR A 147 0.52 10.75 11.86
N ILE A 148 0.39 9.52 12.25
CA ILE A 148 -0.56 8.60 11.61
C ILE A 148 -1.88 8.86 12.30
N GLU A 149 -2.82 9.46 11.59
CA GLU A 149 -4.13 9.75 12.15
C GLU A 149 -5.18 8.80 11.57
N PRO A 150 -5.97 8.18 12.42
CA PRO A 150 -7.13 7.45 11.93
C PRO A 150 -8.15 8.44 11.39
N THR A 151 -8.58 8.23 10.16
CA THR A 151 -9.67 9.00 9.57
C THR A 151 -10.98 8.24 9.73
N GLN A 152 -11.91 8.88 10.29
CA GLN A 152 -13.27 8.32 10.40
C GLN A 152 -14.00 8.39 9.07
#